data_7f584d13b0f91ffe76007797f25a6f31
#
_entry.id   7f584d13b0f91ffe76007797f25a6f31
#
_cell.length_a   1.000
_cell.length_b   1.000
_cell.length_c   1.000
_cell.angle_alpha   90.00
_cell.angle_beta   90.00
_cell.angle_gamma   90.00
#
_symmetry.space_group_name_H-M   'P 1'
#
loop_
_entity.id
_entity.type
_entity.pdbx_description
1 polymer ?
#
loop_
_entity_poly.entity_id
_entity_poly.type
_entity_poly.pdbx_seq_one_letter_code
_entity_poly.pdbx_strand_id
1 'polypeptide(L)'
;MKKIIFILLLTTQVFSAQKGFDKGNYLYQKGRYEQAITEYESVLAAKQHSAELYFNLGNCYYKLNKVAPAIYNYEKALVLNPSDVEVLNNLKFAQKMQI
;
A
#
# COMPACT_ATOMS: atom_id res chain seq x y z
N MET A 1 20.45 -22.58 -18.40
CA MET A 1 19.06 -22.34 -18.85
C MET A 1 18.07 -22.16 -17.71
N LYS A 2 18.10 -22.99 -16.65
CA LYS A 2 17.19 -22.85 -15.50
C LYS A 2 17.32 -21.49 -14.79
N LYS A 3 18.54 -20.91 -14.69
CA LYS A 3 18.80 -19.62 -14.05
C LYS A 3 18.20 -18.45 -14.83
N ILE A 4 18.17 -18.53 -16.17
CA ILE A 4 17.62 -17.48 -17.02
C ILE A 4 16.10 -17.41 -16.89
N ILE A 5 15.42 -18.57 -16.82
CA ILE A 5 13.97 -18.66 -16.64
C ILE A 5 13.55 -18.05 -15.29
N PHE A 6 14.33 -18.29 -14.22
CA PHE A 6 14.06 -17.75 -12.89
C PHE A 6 14.15 -16.22 -12.88
N ILE A 7 15.17 -15.64 -13.55
CA ILE A 7 15.36 -14.19 -13.67
C ILE A 7 14.18 -13.56 -14.44
N LEU A 8 13.72 -14.19 -15.52
CA LEU A 8 12.57 -13.70 -16.30
C LEU A 8 11.29 -13.69 -15.47
N LEU A 9 11.06 -14.70 -14.63
CA LEU A 9 9.88 -14.74 -13.74
C LEU A 9 9.92 -13.62 -12.71
N LEU A 10 11.08 -13.31 -12.13
CA LEU A 10 11.24 -12.22 -11.18
C LEU A 10 10.98 -10.86 -11.82
N THR A 11 11.48 -10.64 -13.05
CA THR A 11 11.27 -9.36 -13.76
C THR A 11 9.81 -9.15 -14.12
N THR A 12 9.08 -10.20 -14.53
CA THR A 12 7.64 -10.07 -14.80
C THR A 12 6.83 -9.73 -13.56
N GLN A 13 7.20 -10.29 -12.40
CA GLN A 13 6.54 -9.96 -11.13
C GLN A 13 6.75 -8.50 -10.72
N VAL A 14 7.95 -7.97 -10.91
CA VAL A 14 8.25 -6.57 -10.60
C VAL A 14 7.46 -5.63 -11.51
N PHE A 15 7.37 -5.91 -12.80
CA PHE A 15 6.55 -5.13 -13.73
C PHE A 15 5.07 -5.16 -13.37
N SER A 16 4.54 -6.33 -13.01
CA SER A 16 3.16 -6.50 -12.59
C SER A 16 2.88 -5.69 -11.32
N ALA A 17 3.80 -5.71 -10.35
CA ALA A 17 3.69 -4.96 -9.09
C ALA A 17 3.70 -3.45 -9.36
N GLN A 18 4.58 -2.96 -10.23
CA GLN A 18 4.65 -1.55 -10.57
C GLN A 18 3.36 -1.08 -11.25
N LYS A 19 2.81 -1.89 -12.14
CA LYS A 19 1.53 -1.63 -12.81
C LYS A 19 0.38 -1.53 -11.80
N GLY A 20 0.33 -2.45 -10.84
CA GLY A 20 -0.67 -2.45 -9.78
C GLY A 20 -0.57 -1.22 -8.89
N PHE A 21 0.66 -0.83 -8.53
CA PHE A 21 0.92 0.37 -7.74
C PHE A 21 0.44 1.63 -8.48
N ASP A 22 0.78 1.77 -9.75
CA ASP A 22 0.39 2.93 -10.56
C ASP A 22 -1.13 2.99 -10.73
N LYS A 23 -1.76 1.85 -10.97
CA LYS A 23 -3.21 1.78 -11.13
C LYS A 23 -3.92 2.09 -9.81
N GLY A 24 -3.38 1.61 -8.68
CA GLY A 24 -3.89 1.95 -7.36
C GLY A 24 -3.85 3.44 -7.11
N ASN A 25 -2.74 4.08 -7.44
CA ASN A 25 -2.57 5.53 -7.29
C ASN A 25 -3.59 6.31 -8.15
N TYR A 26 -3.80 5.87 -9.37
CA TYR A 26 -4.79 6.47 -10.26
C TYR A 26 -6.20 6.37 -9.68
N LEU A 27 -6.57 5.18 -9.21
CA LEU A 27 -7.89 4.93 -8.62
C LEU A 27 -8.08 5.73 -7.33
N TYR A 28 -7.04 5.84 -6.52
CA TYR A 28 -7.06 6.67 -5.31
C TYR A 28 -7.38 8.13 -5.64
N GLN A 29 -6.71 8.68 -6.64
CA GLN A 29 -6.95 10.07 -7.06
C GLN A 29 -8.37 10.28 -7.59
N LYS A 30 -8.98 9.24 -8.15
CA LYS A 30 -10.36 9.28 -8.63
C LYS A 30 -11.39 9.04 -7.52
N GLY A 31 -10.95 8.84 -6.29
CA GLY A 31 -11.84 8.57 -5.16
C GLY A 31 -12.40 7.15 -5.14
N ARG A 32 -11.84 6.25 -5.94
CA ARG A 32 -12.27 4.85 -6.03
C ARG A 32 -11.42 4.01 -5.07
N TYR A 33 -11.63 4.23 -3.78
CA TYR A 33 -10.76 3.69 -2.74
C TYR A 33 -10.80 2.18 -2.63
N GLU A 34 -11.96 1.55 -2.76
CA GLU A 34 -12.07 0.09 -2.68
C GLU A 34 -11.33 -0.58 -3.84
N GLN A 35 -11.46 -0.03 -5.04
CA GLN A 35 -10.74 -0.53 -6.21
C GLN A 35 -9.23 -0.31 -6.07
N ALA A 36 -8.83 0.84 -5.52
CA ALA A 36 -7.41 1.13 -5.24
C ALA A 36 -6.82 0.10 -4.28
N ILE A 37 -7.56 -0.25 -3.23
CA ILE A 37 -7.13 -1.28 -2.26
C ILE A 37 -6.86 -2.61 -2.98
N THR A 38 -7.77 -3.03 -3.87
CA THR A 38 -7.58 -4.28 -4.63
C THR A 38 -6.28 -4.27 -5.42
N GLU A 39 -5.98 -3.16 -6.09
CA GLU A 39 -4.73 -3.04 -6.85
C GLU A 39 -3.51 -3.02 -5.94
N TYR A 40 -3.55 -2.28 -4.83
CA TYR A 40 -2.45 -2.26 -3.86
C TYR A 40 -2.22 -3.63 -3.22
N GLU A 41 -3.29 -4.36 -2.91
CA GLU A 41 -3.18 -5.71 -2.36
C GLU A 41 -2.50 -6.67 -3.35
N SER A 42 -2.71 -6.48 -4.66
CA SER A 42 -2.03 -7.28 -5.67
C SER A 42 -0.52 -7.05 -5.66
N VAL A 43 -0.08 -5.84 -5.32
CA VAL A 43 1.35 -5.52 -5.17
C VAL A 43 1.94 -6.27 -3.98
N LEU A 44 1.23 -6.30 -2.85
CA LEU A 44 1.65 -7.08 -1.68
C LEU A 44 1.72 -8.58 -1.99
N ALA A 45 0.75 -9.10 -2.74
CA ALA A 45 0.73 -10.50 -3.16
C ALA A 45 1.95 -10.85 -4.01
N ALA A 46 2.48 -9.89 -4.78
CA ALA A 46 3.71 -10.04 -5.54
C ALA A 46 4.97 -9.85 -4.69
N LYS A 47 4.84 -9.79 -3.35
CA LYS A 47 5.94 -9.63 -2.39
C LYS A 47 6.71 -8.31 -2.55
N GLN A 48 6.06 -7.28 -3.09
CA GLN A 48 6.65 -5.95 -3.23
C GLN A 48 6.11 -5.05 -2.12
N HIS A 49 6.87 -4.94 -1.02
CA HIS A 49 6.49 -4.15 0.15
C HIS A 49 7.24 -2.83 0.16
N SER A 50 6.56 -1.73 0.44
CA SER A 50 7.18 -0.41 0.61
C SER A 50 6.39 0.43 1.61
N ALA A 51 7.07 1.39 2.23
CA ALA A 51 6.42 2.31 3.14
C ALA A 51 5.31 3.09 2.42
N GLU A 52 5.56 3.52 1.19
CA GLU A 52 4.58 4.26 0.40
C GLU A 52 3.33 3.43 0.11
N LEU A 53 3.49 2.15 -0.22
CA LEU A 53 2.37 1.24 -0.46
C LEU A 53 1.47 1.14 0.77
N TYR A 54 2.07 0.89 1.93
CA TYR A 54 1.32 0.79 3.18
C TYR A 54 0.66 2.11 3.55
N PHE A 55 1.34 3.23 3.33
CA PHE A 55 0.77 4.55 3.57
C PHE A 55 -0.47 4.78 2.69
N ASN A 56 -0.37 4.45 1.40
CA ASN A 56 -1.48 4.61 0.46
C ASN A 56 -2.66 3.70 0.82
N LEU A 57 -2.38 2.47 1.24
CA LEU A 57 -3.41 1.56 1.76
C LEU A 57 -4.08 2.13 3.01
N GLY A 58 -3.30 2.63 3.95
CA GLY A 58 -3.82 3.28 5.14
C GLY A 58 -4.76 4.43 4.80
N ASN A 59 -4.36 5.25 3.84
CA ASN A 59 -5.17 6.37 3.39
C ASN A 59 -6.49 5.92 2.74
N CYS A 60 -6.46 4.84 1.95
CA CYS A 60 -7.68 4.28 1.36
C CYS A 60 -8.68 3.85 2.44
N TYR A 61 -8.19 3.09 3.42
CA TYR A 61 -9.04 2.64 4.51
C TYR A 61 -9.57 3.80 5.35
N TYR A 62 -8.72 4.80 5.60
CA TYR A 62 -9.12 5.99 6.33
C TYR A 62 -10.27 6.72 5.62
N LYS A 63 -10.17 6.89 4.30
CA LYS A 63 -11.21 7.52 3.49
C LYS A 63 -12.53 6.75 3.52
N LEU A 64 -12.46 5.44 3.71
CA LEU A 64 -13.64 4.56 3.82
C LEU A 64 -14.15 4.43 5.26
N ASN A 65 -13.62 5.18 6.20
CA ASN A 65 -13.93 5.08 7.63
C ASN A 65 -13.64 3.72 8.24
N LYS A 66 -12.73 2.97 7.65
CA LYS A 66 -12.27 1.68 8.17
C LYS A 66 -11.01 1.91 9.02
N VAL A 67 -11.23 2.29 10.28
CA VAL A 67 -10.19 2.83 11.14
C VAL A 67 -9.14 1.77 11.51
N ALA A 68 -9.55 0.57 11.89
CA ALA A 68 -8.60 -0.47 12.31
C ALA A 68 -7.64 -0.88 11.20
N PRO A 69 -8.07 -1.19 9.97
CA PRO A 69 -7.12 -1.46 8.89
C PRO A 69 -6.30 -0.24 8.47
N ALA A 70 -6.83 0.99 8.63
CA ALA A 70 -6.05 2.20 8.38
C ALA A 70 -4.86 2.27 9.34
N ILE A 71 -5.10 2.09 10.63
CA ILE A 71 -4.06 2.10 11.67
C ILE A 71 -3.02 1.01 11.39
N TYR A 72 -3.47 -0.21 11.08
CA TYR A 72 -2.58 -1.33 10.77
C TYR A 72 -1.60 -0.96 9.65
N ASN A 73 -2.12 -0.40 8.56
CA ASN A 73 -1.27 -0.07 7.41
C ASN A 73 -0.34 1.11 7.68
N TYR A 74 -0.79 2.12 8.44
CA TYR A 74 0.10 3.22 8.86
C TYR A 74 1.23 2.70 9.74
N GLU A 75 0.93 1.79 10.67
CA GLU A 75 1.97 1.20 11.52
C GLU A 75 2.97 0.39 10.70
N LYS A 76 2.50 -0.36 9.68
CA LYS A 76 3.38 -1.07 8.76
C LYS A 76 4.28 -0.11 7.98
N ALA A 77 3.75 1.02 7.53
CA ALA A 77 4.54 2.06 6.86
C ALA A 77 5.66 2.57 7.77
N LEU A 78 5.35 2.79 9.05
CA LEU A 78 6.33 3.27 10.03
C LEU A 78 7.41 2.24 10.37
N VAL A 79 7.10 0.94 10.28
CA VAL A 79 8.15 -0.09 10.43
C VAL A 79 9.22 0.08 9.35
N LEU A 80 8.81 0.42 8.13
CA LEU A 80 9.73 0.58 7.00
C LEU A 80 10.34 1.99 6.93
N ASN A 81 9.65 3.01 7.42
CA ASN A 81 10.14 4.39 7.47
C ASN A 81 9.69 5.08 8.75
N PRO A 82 10.41 4.87 9.88
CA PRO A 82 9.95 5.33 11.20
C PRO A 82 9.85 6.84 11.38
N SER A 83 10.55 7.62 10.57
CA SER A 83 10.61 9.08 10.71
C SER A 83 9.68 9.84 9.78
N ASP A 84 8.78 9.14 9.08
CA ASP A 84 7.84 9.79 8.16
C ASP A 84 6.78 10.55 8.94
N VAL A 85 6.89 11.88 8.94
CA VAL A 85 6.01 12.77 9.70
C VAL A 85 4.58 12.72 9.17
N GLU A 86 4.39 12.59 7.87
CA GLU A 86 3.07 12.52 7.26
C GLU A 86 2.31 11.28 7.73
N VAL A 87 2.98 10.13 7.73
CA VAL A 87 2.39 8.88 8.23
C VAL A 87 2.05 8.99 9.71
N LEU A 88 2.98 9.55 10.51
CA LEU A 88 2.75 9.76 11.95
C LEU A 88 1.51 10.62 12.21
N ASN A 89 1.34 11.70 11.45
CA ASN A 89 0.19 12.58 11.60
C ASN A 89 -1.11 11.87 11.23
N ASN A 90 -1.13 11.15 10.11
CA ASN A 90 -2.31 10.42 9.67
C ASN A 90 -2.68 9.30 10.65
N LEU A 91 -1.66 8.63 11.21
CA LEU A 91 -1.89 7.63 12.26
C LEU A 91 -2.57 8.24 13.47
N LYS A 92 -2.12 9.40 13.93
CA LYS A 92 -2.73 10.10 15.08
C LYS A 92 -4.20 10.44 14.81
N PHE A 93 -4.52 10.92 13.60
CA PHE A 93 -5.90 11.21 13.24
C PHE A 93 -6.76 9.94 13.25
N ALA A 94 -6.25 8.84 12.70
CA ALA A 94 -6.96 7.56 12.70
C ALA A 94 -7.18 7.05 14.12
N GLN A 95 -6.19 7.16 14.99
CA GLN A 95 -6.29 6.74 16.39
C GLN A 95 -7.37 7.51 17.15
N LYS A 96 -7.55 8.79 16.87
CA LYS A 96 -8.61 9.61 17.48
C LYS A 96 -10.01 9.11 17.10
N MET A 97 -10.15 8.48 15.98
CA MET A 97 -11.45 7.95 15.51
C MET A 97 -11.83 6.63 16.18
N GLN A 98 -10.94 6.01 16.95
CA GLN A 98 -11.20 4.75 17.64
C GLN A 98 -12.11 4.88 18.87
N ILE A 99 -12.32 6.08 19.36
CA ILE A 99 -13.08 6.33 20.60
C ILE A 99 -14.58 6.26 20.37
#